data_639ffc558591daec1605f55a920d9fe5
#
_entry.id   639ffc558591daec1605f55a920d9fe5
#
_cell.length_a   1.000
_cell.length_b   1.000
_cell.length_c   1.000
_cell.angle_alpha   90.00
_cell.angle_beta   90.00
_cell.angle_gamma   90.00
#
_symmetry.space_group_name_H-M   'P 1'
#
loop_
_entity.id
_entity.type
_entity.pdbx_description
1 polymer ?
#
loop_
_entity_poly.entity_id
_entity_poly.type
_entity_poly.pdbx_seq_one_letter_code
_entity_poly.pdbx_strand_id
1 'polypeptide(L)'
;MSTTAQITSLGPPVPELPVIDVERAQQHYRDTLGFEIGWLYPDKGIGSASRGRIVLFFRRREQPFEPAIHWIFAEDIDSSYAELQSSGANIVDPLETKPWGLRQFTVQDLDGNLFYIHHG
;
A
#
# COMPACT_ATOMS: atom_id res chain seq x y z
N MET A 1 33.61 -34.07 1.15
CA MET A 1 33.71 -32.67 0.74
C MET A 1 32.36 -31.99 0.87
N SER A 2 32.31 -30.92 1.60
CA SER A 2 31.06 -30.19 1.73
C SER A 2 30.90 -29.18 0.59
N THR A 3 29.71 -29.12 0.03
CA THR A 3 29.37 -28.11 -0.96
C THR A 3 28.67 -26.96 -0.23
N THR A 4 29.26 -25.78 -0.32
CA THR A 4 28.60 -24.59 0.23
C THR A 4 27.44 -24.21 -0.69
N ALA A 5 26.24 -24.25 -0.13
CA ALA A 5 25.07 -23.80 -0.88
C ALA A 5 25.21 -22.31 -1.18
N GLN A 6 25.02 -21.95 -2.42
CA GLN A 6 25.08 -20.56 -2.83
C GLN A 6 23.73 -19.89 -2.52
N ILE A 7 23.77 -18.80 -1.73
CA ILE A 7 22.56 -18.02 -1.45
C ILE A 7 22.36 -17.06 -2.60
N THR A 8 21.26 -17.25 -3.31
CA THR A 8 20.89 -16.34 -4.41
C THR A 8 20.13 -15.13 -3.88
N SER A 9 20.18 -14.04 -4.63
CA SER A 9 19.49 -12.82 -4.26
C SER A 9 17.99 -12.94 -4.53
N LEU A 10 17.21 -12.59 -3.54
CA LEU A 10 15.75 -12.44 -3.66
C LEU A 10 15.40 -10.98 -3.44
N GLY A 11 14.36 -10.50 -4.11
CA GLY A 11 13.84 -9.16 -3.86
C GLY A 11 12.95 -9.12 -2.64
N PRO A 12 12.52 -7.93 -2.21
CA PRO A 12 11.59 -7.78 -1.10
C PRO A 12 10.23 -8.40 -1.45
N PRO A 13 9.52 -8.91 -0.45
CA PRO A 13 8.16 -9.39 -0.69
C PRO A 13 7.25 -8.25 -1.15
N VAL A 14 6.26 -8.58 -1.97
CA VAL A 14 5.26 -7.63 -2.44
C VAL A 14 3.96 -7.89 -1.71
N PRO A 15 3.41 -6.88 -1.01
CA PRO A 15 2.09 -7.02 -0.38
C PRO A 15 1.02 -7.30 -1.42
N GLU A 16 0.11 -8.20 -1.09
CA GLU A 16 -1.08 -8.47 -1.89
C GLU A 16 -2.31 -7.97 -1.13
N LEU A 17 -3.07 -7.09 -1.75
CA LEU A 17 -4.25 -6.48 -1.14
C LEU A 17 -5.52 -7.08 -1.73
N PRO A 18 -6.47 -7.50 -0.88
CA PRO A 18 -7.78 -7.93 -1.37
C PRO A 18 -8.60 -6.73 -1.82
N VAL A 19 -9.21 -6.84 -2.99
CA VAL A 19 -10.06 -5.79 -3.56
C VAL A 19 -11.27 -6.41 -4.23
N ILE A 20 -12.34 -5.64 -4.36
CA ILE A 20 -13.54 -6.08 -5.07
C ILE A 20 -13.31 -6.02 -6.58
N ASP A 21 -12.67 -4.95 -7.05
CA ASP A 21 -12.44 -4.65 -8.46
C ASP A 21 -11.02 -4.12 -8.63
N VAL A 22 -10.17 -4.89 -9.32
CA VAL A 22 -8.74 -4.56 -9.46
C VAL A 22 -8.53 -3.27 -10.24
N GLU A 23 -9.22 -3.10 -11.36
CA GLU A 23 -9.06 -1.91 -12.20
C GLU A 23 -9.48 -0.65 -11.47
N ARG A 24 -10.59 -0.71 -10.74
CA ARG A 24 -11.07 0.39 -9.91
C ARG A 24 -10.08 0.71 -8.78
N ALA A 25 -9.49 -0.31 -8.18
CA ALA A 25 -8.46 -0.13 -7.16
C ALA A 25 -7.23 0.58 -7.74
N GLN A 26 -6.77 0.16 -8.90
CA GLN A 26 -5.64 0.82 -9.58
C GLN A 26 -5.91 2.31 -9.82
N GLN A 27 -7.10 2.64 -10.30
CA GLN A 27 -7.50 4.02 -10.55
C GLN A 27 -7.54 4.83 -9.25
N HIS A 28 -8.09 4.26 -8.19
CA HIS A 28 -8.14 4.91 -6.88
C HIS A 28 -6.74 5.22 -6.34
N TYR A 29 -5.83 4.26 -6.42
CA TYR A 29 -4.46 4.43 -5.96
C TYR A 29 -3.72 5.48 -6.79
N ARG A 30 -3.94 5.53 -8.11
CA ARG A 30 -3.38 6.57 -8.95
C ARG A 30 -3.91 7.95 -8.57
N ASP A 31 -5.22 8.09 -8.41
CA ASP A 31 -5.87 9.39 -8.28
C ASP A 31 -5.75 9.98 -6.87
N THR A 32 -5.71 9.14 -5.83
CA THR A 32 -5.72 9.61 -4.45
C THR A 32 -4.43 9.35 -3.68
N LEU A 33 -3.65 8.36 -4.08
CA LEU A 33 -2.45 7.96 -3.33
C LEU A 33 -1.14 8.18 -4.12
N GLY A 34 -1.23 8.69 -5.34
CA GLY A 34 -0.06 9.04 -6.14
C GLY A 34 0.69 7.84 -6.70
N PHE A 35 0.03 6.71 -6.86
CA PHE A 35 0.64 5.52 -7.46
C PHE A 35 0.55 5.57 -8.98
N GLU A 36 1.45 4.85 -9.63
CA GLU A 36 1.38 4.55 -11.06
C GLU A 36 0.70 3.19 -11.24
N ILE A 37 -0.19 3.11 -12.22
CA ILE A 37 -0.83 1.84 -12.57
C ILE A 37 0.19 0.97 -13.29
N GLY A 38 0.32 -0.27 -12.83
CA GLY A 38 1.19 -1.26 -13.44
C GLY A 38 0.42 -2.19 -14.38
N TRP A 39 0.73 -3.47 -14.31
CA TRP A 39 0.09 -4.47 -15.17
C TRP A 39 -1.29 -4.84 -14.63
N LEU A 40 -2.12 -5.41 -15.52
CA LEU A 40 -3.46 -5.90 -15.20
C LEU A 40 -3.69 -7.20 -15.99
N TYR A 41 -4.12 -8.23 -15.27
CA TYR A 41 -4.59 -9.49 -15.84
C TYR A 41 -6.05 -9.70 -15.44
N PRO A 42 -7.01 -9.17 -16.22
CA PRO A 42 -8.42 -9.19 -15.85
C PRO A 42 -8.98 -10.59 -15.61
N ASP A 43 -8.58 -11.54 -16.44
CA ASP A 43 -9.07 -12.92 -16.36
C ASP A 43 -8.61 -13.62 -15.08
N LYS A 44 -7.49 -13.19 -14.52
CA LYS A 44 -6.95 -13.74 -13.28
C LYS A 44 -7.32 -12.93 -12.05
N GLY A 45 -7.92 -11.75 -12.25
CA GLY A 45 -8.29 -10.87 -11.16
C GLY A 45 -7.11 -10.34 -10.37
N ILE A 46 -5.99 -10.02 -11.05
CA ILE A 46 -4.80 -9.48 -10.40
C ILE A 46 -4.27 -8.26 -11.17
N GLY A 47 -3.65 -7.35 -10.45
CA GLY A 47 -3.01 -6.18 -11.04
C GLY A 47 -1.98 -5.60 -10.08
N SER A 48 -1.27 -4.58 -10.54
CA SER A 48 -0.23 -3.94 -9.74
C SER A 48 -0.31 -2.42 -9.78
N ALA A 49 0.31 -1.80 -8.80
CA ALA A 49 0.57 -0.38 -8.77
C ALA A 49 1.87 -0.14 -8.02
N SER A 50 2.51 1.01 -8.27
CA SER A 50 3.76 1.34 -7.61
C SER A 50 3.86 2.83 -7.31
N ARG A 51 4.58 3.16 -6.24
CA ARG A 51 4.94 4.53 -5.90
C ARG A 51 6.35 4.50 -5.29
N GLY A 52 7.32 5.08 -6.01
CA GLY A 52 8.71 4.98 -5.59
C GLY A 52 9.15 3.52 -5.46
N ARG A 53 9.58 3.13 -4.27
CA ARG A 53 9.99 1.75 -3.98
C ARG A 53 8.82 0.85 -3.57
N ILE A 54 7.65 1.41 -3.38
CA ILE A 54 6.47 0.63 -2.98
C ILE A 54 5.91 -0.04 -4.22
N VAL A 55 5.76 -1.35 -4.17
CA VAL A 55 5.04 -2.13 -5.17
C VAL A 55 3.93 -2.88 -4.46
N LEU A 56 2.73 -2.80 -4.98
CA LEU A 56 1.57 -3.49 -4.45
C LEU A 56 0.95 -4.36 -5.54
N PHE A 57 0.45 -5.53 -5.16
CA PHE A 57 -0.38 -6.36 -6.00
C PHE A 57 -1.81 -6.31 -5.46
N PHE A 58 -2.78 -6.27 -6.36
CA PHE A 58 -4.19 -6.37 -6.02
C PHE A 58 -4.72 -7.71 -6.47
N ARG A 59 -5.52 -8.34 -5.62
CA ARG A 59 -6.21 -9.57 -5.98
C ARG A 59 -7.69 -9.41 -5.73
N ARG A 60 -8.49 -9.68 -6.77
CA ARG A 60 -9.94 -9.69 -6.62
C ARG A 60 -10.35 -10.80 -5.65
N ARG A 61 -11.16 -10.42 -4.68
CA ARG A 61 -11.75 -11.32 -3.69
C ARG A 61 -13.24 -11.11 -3.64
N GLU A 62 -13.97 -12.18 -3.36
CA GLU A 62 -15.40 -12.07 -3.07
C GLU A 62 -15.59 -11.68 -1.60
N GLN A 63 -16.62 -10.89 -1.35
CA GLN A 63 -16.96 -10.50 0.02
C GLN A 63 -17.69 -11.63 0.74
N PRO A 64 -17.54 -11.72 2.07
CA PRO A 64 -16.68 -10.87 2.88
C PRO A 64 -15.21 -11.31 2.82
N PHE A 65 -14.31 -10.37 2.94
CA PHE A 65 -12.88 -10.65 3.11
C PHE A 65 -12.31 -9.74 4.21
N GLU A 66 -11.17 -10.13 4.76
CA GLU A 66 -10.50 -9.31 5.77
C GLU A 66 -9.55 -8.34 5.10
N PRO A 67 -9.70 -7.02 5.33
CA PRO A 67 -8.77 -6.05 4.77
C PRO A 67 -7.36 -6.22 5.31
N ALA A 68 -6.37 -5.87 4.49
CA ALA A 68 -4.97 -5.92 4.87
C ALA A 68 -4.57 -4.65 5.62
N ILE A 69 -3.51 -4.76 6.43
CA ILE A 69 -2.90 -3.64 7.15
C ILE A 69 -1.41 -3.65 6.85
N HIS A 70 -0.88 -2.51 6.43
CA HIS A 70 0.54 -2.35 6.18
C HIS A 70 1.07 -1.04 6.75
N TRP A 71 2.34 -1.04 7.14
CA TRP A 71 3.04 0.11 7.64
C TRP A 71 3.95 0.67 6.56
N ILE A 72 3.94 1.99 6.38
CA ILE A 72 4.79 2.68 5.41
C ILE A 72 5.56 3.79 6.12
N PHE A 73 6.89 3.76 6.01
CA PHE A 73 7.73 4.82 6.52
C PHE A 73 7.70 6.02 5.56
N ALA A 74 7.57 7.22 6.10
CA ALA A 74 7.65 8.47 5.36
C ALA A 74 8.81 9.31 5.90
N GLU A 75 9.73 9.72 5.04
CA GLU A 75 10.85 10.57 5.42
C GLU A 75 10.37 11.97 5.86
N ASP A 76 9.45 12.53 5.12
CA ASP A 76 8.83 13.82 5.41
C ASP A 76 7.33 13.62 5.56
N ILE A 77 6.93 13.21 6.76
CA ILE A 77 5.54 12.81 6.99
C ILE A 77 4.57 14.00 6.91
N ASP A 78 5.00 15.17 7.30
CA ASP A 78 4.14 16.36 7.23
C ASP A 78 3.81 16.72 5.78
N SER A 79 4.81 16.64 4.89
CA SER A 79 4.60 16.85 3.46
C SER A 79 3.75 15.74 2.83
N SER A 80 3.99 14.50 3.22
CA SER A 80 3.20 13.36 2.75
C SER A 80 1.74 13.49 3.16
N TYR A 81 1.50 13.92 4.38
CA TYR A 81 0.14 14.15 4.87
C TYR A 81 -0.58 15.23 4.06
N ALA A 82 0.08 16.36 3.84
CA ALA A 82 -0.47 17.45 3.05
C ALA A 82 -0.77 17.02 1.61
N GLU A 83 0.14 16.28 0.99
CA GLU A 83 -0.03 15.75 -0.36
C GLU A 83 -1.26 14.84 -0.45
N LEU A 84 -1.39 13.89 0.46
CA LEU A 84 -2.49 12.92 0.43
C LEU A 84 -3.83 13.55 0.78
N GLN A 85 -3.86 14.55 1.66
CA GLN A 85 -5.06 15.34 1.88
C GLN A 85 -5.49 16.06 0.59
N SER A 86 -4.55 16.68 -0.10
CA SER A 86 -4.84 17.41 -1.34
C SER A 86 -5.33 16.51 -2.47
N SER A 87 -4.86 15.27 -2.51
CA SER A 87 -5.27 14.32 -3.55
C SER A 87 -6.58 13.58 -3.22
N GLY A 88 -7.18 13.84 -2.07
CA GLY A 88 -8.46 13.27 -1.70
C GLY A 88 -8.39 11.88 -1.07
N ALA A 89 -7.23 11.50 -0.53
CA ALA A 89 -7.11 10.24 0.21
C ALA A 89 -8.04 10.22 1.41
N ASN A 90 -8.58 9.04 1.72
CA ASN A 90 -9.44 8.86 2.89
C ASN A 90 -8.58 8.68 4.14
N ILE A 91 -8.35 9.78 4.85
CA ILE A 91 -7.58 9.78 6.10
C ILE A 91 -8.54 9.48 7.24
N VAL A 92 -8.40 8.31 7.84
CA VAL A 92 -9.29 7.84 8.92
C VAL A 92 -8.72 8.10 10.31
N ASP A 93 -7.44 8.44 10.40
CA ASP A 93 -6.78 8.85 11.64
C ASP A 93 -5.80 9.97 11.29
N PRO A 94 -6.01 11.20 11.79
CA PRO A 94 -5.20 12.35 11.39
C PRO A 94 -3.78 12.28 11.92
N LEU A 95 -2.90 13.04 11.27
CA LEU A 95 -1.48 13.10 11.66
C LEU A 95 -1.32 13.67 13.07
N GLU A 96 -0.66 12.89 13.92
CA GLU A 96 -0.26 13.30 15.26
C GLU A 96 0.89 12.45 15.75
N THR A 97 1.58 12.92 16.78
CA THR A 97 2.56 12.11 17.49
C THR A 97 1.83 11.25 18.51
N LYS A 98 1.95 9.93 18.34
CA LYS A 98 1.24 8.96 19.16
C LYS A 98 1.96 8.74 20.50
N PRO A 99 1.25 8.23 21.53
CA PRO A 99 1.87 7.95 22.83
C PRO A 99 3.04 6.98 22.78
N TRP A 100 3.09 6.11 21.76
CA TRP A 100 4.20 5.17 21.56
C TRP A 100 5.40 5.77 20.80
N GLY A 101 5.37 7.08 20.51
CA GLY A 101 6.51 7.82 19.99
C GLY A 101 6.57 8.01 18.48
N LEU A 102 5.75 7.32 17.72
CA LEU A 102 5.68 7.51 16.28
C LEU A 102 4.78 8.69 15.92
N ARG A 103 5.22 9.48 14.96
CA ARG A 103 4.35 10.44 14.30
C ARG A 103 3.70 9.72 13.14
N GLN A 104 2.36 9.65 13.09
CA GLN A 104 1.68 8.82 12.11
C GLN A 104 0.27 9.31 11.78
N PHE A 105 -0.21 8.89 10.60
CA PHE A 105 -1.61 8.99 10.19
C PHE A 105 -2.00 7.71 9.45
N THR A 106 -3.30 7.49 9.31
CA THR A 106 -3.83 6.28 8.68
C THR A 106 -4.68 6.62 7.48
N VAL A 107 -4.42 5.93 6.37
CA VAL A 107 -5.19 6.03 5.13
C VAL A 107 -5.91 4.72 4.90
N GLN A 108 -7.16 4.82 4.46
CA GLN A 108 -7.97 3.66 4.08
C GLN A 108 -8.29 3.71 2.59
N ASP A 109 -8.15 2.58 1.90
CA ASP A 109 -8.53 2.49 0.49
C ASP A 109 -10.01 2.17 0.30
N LEU A 110 -10.46 1.95 -0.94
CA LEU A 110 -11.86 1.66 -1.26
C LEU A 110 -12.38 0.37 -0.63
N ASP A 111 -11.49 -0.57 -0.37
CA ASP A 111 -11.84 -1.92 0.09
C ASP A 111 -11.60 -2.13 1.58
N GLY A 112 -11.25 -1.06 2.29
CA GLY A 112 -10.99 -1.11 3.72
C GLY A 112 -9.55 -1.44 4.09
N ASN A 113 -8.65 -1.64 3.12
CA ASN A 113 -7.24 -1.84 3.42
C ASN A 113 -6.65 -0.59 4.05
N LEU A 114 -5.81 -0.76 5.06
CA LEU A 114 -5.24 0.34 5.83
C LEU A 114 -3.75 0.45 5.62
N PHE A 115 -3.28 1.68 5.56
CA PHE A 115 -1.85 2.01 5.59
C PHE A 115 -1.59 2.93 6.77
N TYR A 116 -0.78 2.44 7.71
CA TYR A 116 -0.24 3.28 8.79
C TYR A 116 1.03 3.93 8.27
N ILE A 117 0.95 5.22 7.97
CA ILE A 117 2.08 5.98 7.46
C ILE A 117 2.74 6.66 8.65
N HIS A 118 4.03 6.41 8.84
CA HIS A 118 4.72 6.78 10.06
C HIS A 118 6.12 7.33 9.81
N HIS A 119 6.60 8.07 10.80
CA HIS A 119 7.98 8.54 10.91
C HIS A 119 8.45 8.35 12.34
N GLY A 120 9.66 7.80 12.48
CA GLY A 120 10.23 7.56 13.79
C GLY A 120 10.49 6.12 14.14
#